data_878413611d59ae98f34ab32dc23a4b62
#
_entry.id   878413611d59ae98f34ab32dc23a4b62
#
_cell.length_a   1.000
_cell.length_b   1.000
_cell.length_c   1.000
_cell.angle_alpha   90.00
_cell.angle_beta   90.00
_cell.angle_gamma   90.00
#
_symmetry.space_group_name_H-M   'P 1'
#
loop_
_entity.id
_entity.type
_entity.pdbx_description
1 polymer ?
#
loop_
_entity_poly.entity_id
_entity_poly.type
_entity_poly.pdbx_seq_one_letter_code
_entity_poly.pdbx_strand_id
1 'polypeptide(L)'
;MSTSPSIQCRDYGQLPDGRTVHEYLLDNGAGLRLSAISYGGIVNGLWVPDRSGRVANVVLGFDALDDYVQRNPHFGVIAGRYANRIAGGRFCLDGQTYQLDRNDGPNTLHGGARGFGTQLWQAEPVPPAPGEAVALRLRYTSAAGEQGFPGCLRVHVRYSLGTDLSWRITYEAETDAPTLVNLTHHDYFNLAGQGSALGHELCIPASRYSEVGPGLIPLRHAEVAGTPFDFRTAQP
;
A
#
# COMPACT_ATOMS: atom_id res chain seq x y z
N MET A 1 22.29 -18.06 11.96
CA MET A 1 23.27 -16.99 12.30
C MET A 1 22.57 -15.67 12.02
N SER A 2 22.52 -14.77 13.01
CA SER A 2 22.01 -13.41 12.80
C SER A 2 23.03 -12.66 11.95
N THR A 3 22.56 -12.03 10.86
CA THR A 3 23.36 -11.13 10.04
C THR A 3 23.20 -9.70 10.56
N SER A 4 24.10 -8.79 10.20
CA SER A 4 23.89 -7.37 10.51
C SER A 4 22.72 -6.83 9.67
N PRO A 5 21.86 -5.96 10.26
CA PRO A 5 20.83 -5.27 9.49
C PRO A 5 21.42 -4.51 8.31
N SER A 6 20.73 -4.53 7.16
CA SER A 6 21.23 -3.88 5.95
C SER A 6 20.11 -3.42 5.01
N ILE A 7 20.43 -2.42 4.17
CA ILE A 7 19.62 -2.04 3.03
C ILE A 7 20.50 -2.06 1.80
N GLN A 8 20.08 -2.78 0.77
CA GLN A 8 20.73 -2.82 -0.53
C GLN A 8 19.83 -2.13 -1.55
N CYS A 9 20.42 -1.35 -2.45
CA CYS A 9 19.74 -0.68 -3.55
C CYS A 9 20.30 -1.18 -4.87
N ARG A 10 19.40 -1.46 -5.83
CA ARG A 10 19.79 -1.81 -7.20
C ARG A 10 18.80 -1.23 -8.20
N ASP A 11 19.20 -1.16 -9.45
CA ASP A 11 18.28 -0.86 -10.53
C ASP A 11 17.32 -2.03 -10.73
N TYR A 12 16.02 -1.73 -10.79
CA TYR A 12 14.95 -2.70 -11.01
C TYR A 12 14.48 -2.70 -12.47
N GLY A 13 14.55 -1.55 -13.13
CA GLY A 13 14.18 -1.38 -14.52
C GLY A 13 14.01 0.10 -14.89
N GLN A 14 13.53 0.34 -16.10
CA GLN A 14 13.25 1.69 -16.60
C GLN A 14 11.79 1.83 -17.01
N LEU A 15 11.17 2.96 -16.67
CA LEU A 15 9.84 3.33 -17.13
C LEU A 15 9.90 3.68 -18.63
N PRO A 16 8.75 3.69 -19.35
CA PRO A 16 8.71 4.05 -20.78
C PRO A 16 9.27 5.44 -21.09
N ASP A 17 9.32 6.34 -20.11
CA ASP A 17 9.90 7.68 -20.27
C ASP A 17 11.40 7.74 -19.94
N GLY A 18 12.04 6.59 -19.70
CA GLY A 18 13.48 6.46 -19.43
C GLY A 18 13.89 6.66 -17.97
N ARG A 19 12.97 6.99 -17.06
CA ARG A 19 13.29 7.12 -15.64
C ARG A 19 13.58 5.76 -15.02
N THR A 20 14.66 5.66 -14.25
CA THR A 20 15.06 4.42 -13.56
C THR A 20 14.19 4.20 -12.33
N VAL A 21 13.72 2.97 -12.17
CA VAL A 21 13.09 2.46 -10.95
C VAL A 21 14.13 1.69 -10.16
N HIS A 22 14.27 2.01 -8.88
CA HIS A 22 15.18 1.34 -7.96
C HIS A 22 14.41 0.38 -7.06
N GLU A 23 15.05 -0.74 -6.72
CA GLU A 23 14.60 -1.69 -5.71
C GLU A 23 15.48 -1.56 -4.46
N TYR A 24 14.85 -1.59 -3.31
CA TYR A 24 15.48 -1.55 -2.00
C TYR A 24 15.15 -2.85 -1.25
N LEU A 25 16.17 -3.65 -0.98
CA LEU A 25 16.05 -4.85 -0.15
C LEU A 25 16.48 -4.49 1.28
N LEU A 26 15.52 -4.50 2.18
CA LEU A 26 15.70 -4.30 3.61
C LEU A 26 15.83 -5.66 4.29
N ASP A 27 16.86 -5.84 5.13
CA ASP A 27 17.06 -7.04 5.94
C ASP A 27 17.26 -6.60 7.40
N ASN A 28 16.44 -7.11 8.31
CA ASN A 28 16.58 -6.78 9.73
C ASN A 28 17.67 -7.58 10.46
N GLY A 29 18.36 -8.49 9.78
CA GLY A 29 19.38 -9.36 10.36
C GLY A 29 18.84 -10.49 11.23
N ALA A 30 17.51 -10.56 11.44
CA ALA A 30 16.85 -11.55 12.30
C ALA A 30 15.87 -12.46 11.53
N GLY A 31 15.89 -12.41 10.18
CA GLY A 31 15.09 -13.26 9.31
C GLY A 31 13.92 -12.58 8.61
N LEU A 32 13.60 -11.33 8.94
CA LEU A 32 12.60 -10.55 8.23
C LEU A 32 13.26 -9.72 7.12
N ARG A 33 12.78 -9.89 5.88
CA ARG A 33 13.25 -9.12 4.72
C ARG A 33 12.06 -8.54 3.98
N LEU A 34 12.24 -7.31 3.46
CA LEU A 34 11.27 -6.61 2.64
C LEU A 34 11.95 -6.07 1.40
N SER A 35 11.33 -6.27 0.25
CA SER A 35 11.71 -5.61 -0.99
C SER A 35 10.66 -4.59 -1.38
N ALA A 36 11.10 -3.36 -1.70
CA ALA A 36 10.26 -2.29 -2.17
C ALA A 36 10.87 -1.60 -3.37
N ILE A 37 10.03 -1.24 -4.36
CA ILE A 37 10.47 -0.49 -5.54
C ILE A 37 10.00 0.97 -5.47
N SER A 38 10.78 1.87 -6.06
CA SER A 38 10.47 3.31 -6.08
C SER A 38 9.24 3.66 -6.92
N TYR A 39 8.81 2.81 -7.87
CA TYR A 39 7.55 2.98 -8.58
C TYR A 39 6.37 2.56 -7.70
N GLY A 40 5.43 3.47 -7.46
CA GLY A 40 4.26 3.26 -6.61
C GLY A 40 4.55 3.05 -5.12
N GLY A 41 5.83 3.11 -4.69
CA GLY A 41 6.26 2.67 -3.37
C GLY A 41 5.94 1.18 -3.13
N ILE A 42 5.88 0.39 -4.19
CA ILE A 42 5.37 -0.98 -4.18
C ILE A 42 6.27 -1.89 -3.34
N VAL A 43 5.66 -2.62 -2.42
CA VAL A 43 6.31 -3.79 -1.79
C VAL A 43 6.06 -5.00 -2.67
N ASN A 44 7.13 -5.52 -3.26
CA ASN A 44 7.11 -6.66 -4.18
C ASN A 44 7.59 -7.97 -3.53
N GLY A 45 8.01 -7.92 -2.26
CA GLY A 45 8.40 -9.08 -1.50
C GLY A 45 8.45 -8.81 0.01
N LEU A 46 7.94 -9.77 0.79
CA LEU A 46 8.03 -9.80 2.24
C LEU A 46 8.33 -11.23 2.68
N TRP A 47 9.57 -11.48 3.05
CA TRP A 47 10.02 -12.80 3.50
C TRP A 47 10.01 -12.87 5.01
N VAL A 48 9.21 -13.81 5.54
CA VAL A 48 9.06 -14.03 6.97
C VAL A 48 9.40 -15.49 7.33
N PRO A 49 10.02 -15.73 8.49
CA PRO A 49 10.21 -17.10 8.99
C PRO A 49 8.89 -17.63 9.57
N ASP A 50 8.56 -18.89 9.28
CA ASP A 50 7.52 -19.60 9.99
C ASP A 50 8.04 -20.12 11.36
N ARG A 51 7.15 -20.78 12.13
CA ARG A 51 7.52 -21.35 13.44
C ARG A 51 8.63 -22.38 13.42
N SER A 52 8.94 -22.94 12.25
CA SER A 52 10.05 -23.89 12.05
C SER A 52 11.32 -23.19 11.56
N GLY A 53 11.27 -21.88 11.34
CA GLY A 53 12.38 -21.08 10.79
C GLY A 53 12.48 -21.12 9.26
N ARG A 54 11.52 -21.74 8.55
CA ARG A 54 11.49 -21.71 7.09
C ARG A 54 10.99 -20.34 6.62
N VAL A 55 11.79 -19.69 5.79
CA VAL A 55 11.47 -18.35 5.25
C VAL A 55 10.71 -18.48 3.94
N ALA A 56 9.60 -17.76 3.81
CA ALA A 56 8.82 -17.67 2.57
C ALA A 56 8.39 -16.22 2.30
N ASN A 57 8.21 -15.88 1.00
CA ASN A 57 7.56 -14.64 0.61
C ASN A 57 6.04 -14.76 0.84
N VAL A 58 5.46 -13.84 1.59
CA VAL A 58 4.05 -13.88 1.98
C VAL A 58 3.20 -12.80 1.32
N VAL A 59 3.75 -12.03 0.37
CA VAL A 59 2.99 -11.05 -0.43
C VAL A 59 3.00 -11.43 -1.91
N LEU A 60 1.91 -11.09 -2.59
CA LEU A 60 1.82 -11.24 -4.04
C LEU A 60 2.51 -10.06 -4.72
N GLY A 61 3.21 -10.35 -5.81
CA GLY A 61 3.91 -9.38 -6.63
C GLY A 61 4.27 -9.96 -7.99
N PHE A 62 4.90 -9.13 -8.82
CA PHE A 62 5.46 -9.52 -10.10
C PHE A 62 6.98 -9.47 -10.05
N ASP A 63 7.62 -10.24 -10.91
CA ASP A 63 9.08 -10.28 -11.02
C ASP A 63 9.63 -9.15 -11.90
N ALA A 64 8.81 -8.59 -12.81
CA ALA A 64 9.23 -7.59 -13.78
C ALA A 64 8.48 -6.26 -13.60
N LEU A 65 9.20 -5.14 -13.83
CA LEU A 65 8.64 -3.79 -13.78
C LEU A 65 7.49 -3.60 -14.76
N ASP A 66 7.61 -4.15 -15.97
CA ASP A 66 6.59 -4.02 -17.02
C ASP A 66 5.23 -4.53 -16.59
N ASP A 67 5.18 -5.58 -15.80
CA ASP A 67 3.94 -6.13 -15.26
C ASP A 67 3.28 -5.17 -14.27
N TYR A 68 4.07 -4.48 -13.45
CA TYR A 68 3.56 -3.44 -12.55
C TYR A 68 3.05 -2.22 -13.31
N VAL A 69 3.70 -1.84 -14.40
CA VAL A 69 3.28 -0.70 -15.24
C VAL A 69 2.01 -1.01 -16.03
N GLN A 70 1.90 -2.22 -16.59
CA GLN A 70 0.86 -2.55 -17.57
C GLN A 70 -0.39 -3.19 -16.98
N ARG A 71 -0.26 -3.99 -15.90
CA ARG A 71 -1.37 -4.86 -15.45
C ARG A 71 -1.48 -5.03 -13.93
N ASN A 72 -0.88 -4.14 -13.13
CA ASN A 72 -0.91 -4.28 -11.69
C ASN A 72 -2.34 -4.07 -11.13
N PRO A 73 -2.95 -5.07 -10.48
CA PRO A 73 -4.24 -4.92 -9.80
C PRO A 73 -4.05 -4.34 -8.39
N HIS A 74 -3.16 -3.36 -8.21
CA HIS A 74 -2.77 -2.70 -6.96
C HIS A 74 -1.87 -3.53 -6.02
N PHE A 75 -1.17 -4.57 -6.48
CA PHE A 75 -0.23 -5.31 -5.63
C PHE A 75 0.80 -4.38 -5.00
N GLY A 76 0.80 -4.33 -3.66
CA GLY A 76 1.80 -3.68 -2.84
C GLY A 76 1.93 -2.16 -2.99
N VAL A 77 0.98 -1.46 -3.65
CA VAL A 77 1.09 -0.02 -3.89
C VAL A 77 0.77 0.82 -2.66
N ILE A 78 1.32 2.02 -2.59
CA ILE A 78 0.77 3.11 -1.78
C ILE A 78 -0.45 3.66 -2.52
N ALA A 79 -1.66 3.45 -2.01
CA ALA A 79 -2.89 3.99 -2.57
C ALA A 79 -3.15 5.40 -2.03
N GLY A 80 -3.36 6.36 -2.91
CA GLY A 80 -3.55 7.78 -2.58
C GLY A 80 -3.78 8.63 -3.85
N ARG A 81 -4.16 9.95 -3.68
CA ARG A 81 -4.36 10.66 -2.39
C ARG A 81 -5.44 10.05 -1.50
N TYR A 82 -6.47 9.44 -2.09
CA TYR A 82 -7.62 8.89 -1.39
C TYR A 82 -7.81 7.42 -1.76
N ALA A 83 -7.49 6.54 -0.82
CA ALA A 83 -7.67 5.11 -0.96
C ALA A 83 -9.16 4.76 -0.96
N ASN A 84 -9.50 3.70 -1.70
CA ASN A 84 -10.87 3.29 -1.99
C ASN A 84 -11.62 4.33 -2.85
N ARG A 85 -12.96 4.38 -2.80
CA ARG A 85 -13.80 5.07 -3.79
C ARG A 85 -14.29 6.42 -3.34
N ILE A 86 -14.38 7.34 -4.32
CA ILE A 86 -15.14 8.58 -4.21
C ILE A 86 -16.28 8.50 -5.24
N ALA A 87 -17.52 8.51 -4.74
CA ALA A 87 -18.72 8.37 -5.55
C ALA A 87 -18.83 9.48 -6.60
N GLY A 88 -19.10 9.10 -7.86
CA GLY A 88 -19.19 10.04 -8.98
C GLY A 88 -17.87 10.75 -9.32
N GLY A 89 -16.75 10.39 -8.66
CA GLY A 89 -15.49 11.12 -8.77
C GLY A 89 -15.62 12.58 -8.33
N ARG A 90 -16.48 12.88 -7.36
CA ARG A 90 -16.77 14.26 -6.98
C ARG A 90 -16.94 14.41 -5.47
N PHE A 91 -16.42 15.51 -4.93
CA PHE A 91 -16.65 15.92 -3.55
C PHE A 91 -16.80 17.44 -3.42
N CYS A 92 -17.37 17.88 -2.30
CA CYS A 92 -17.43 19.30 -1.94
C CYS A 92 -16.52 19.52 -0.73
N LEU A 93 -15.68 20.56 -0.80
CA LEU A 93 -14.80 20.97 0.29
C LEU A 93 -14.85 22.50 0.36
N ASP A 94 -15.15 23.05 1.54
CA ASP A 94 -15.27 24.49 1.79
C ASP A 94 -16.21 25.22 0.79
N GLY A 95 -17.33 24.58 0.43
CA GLY A 95 -18.33 25.11 -0.50
C GLY A 95 -17.95 24.99 -1.98
N GLN A 96 -16.74 24.56 -2.30
CA GLN A 96 -16.28 24.33 -3.67
C GLN A 96 -16.42 22.86 -4.06
N THR A 97 -16.95 22.60 -5.27
CA THR A 97 -17.05 21.25 -5.82
C THR A 97 -15.81 20.94 -6.67
N TYR A 98 -15.21 19.79 -6.39
CA TYR A 98 -14.07 19.25 -7.12
C TYR A 98 -14.49 18.03 -7.91
N GLN A 99 -14.06 17.96 -9.18
CA GLN A 99 -14.26 16.82 -10.05
C GLN A 99 -12.91 16.11 -10.23
N LEU A 100 -12.88 14.85 -9.89
CA LEU A 100 -11.72 13.97 -10.03
C LEU A 100 -11.81 13.16 -11.34
N ASP A 101 -10.67 12.64 -11.76
CA ASP A 101 -10.61 11.62 -12.81
C ASP A 101 -11.36 10.36 -12.36
N ARG A 102 -12.12 9.77 -13.28
CA ARG A 102 -12.87 8.53 -13.05
C ARG A 102 -12.12 7.36 -13.67
N ASN A 103 -11.76 6.38 -12.87
CA ASN A 103 -11.01 5.20 -13.28
C ASN A 103 -11.68 3.88 -12.87
N ASP A 104 -12.88 3.95 -12.27
CA ASP A 104 -13.66 2.81 -11.82
C ASP A 104 -15.15 3.06 -12.15
N GLY A 105 -15.51 2.92 -13.43
CA GLY A 105 -16.82 3.28 -13.94
C GLY A 105 -17.13 4.75 -13.65
N PRO A 106 -18.23 5.05 -12.92
CA PRO A 106 -18.58 6.43 -12.59
C PRO A 106 -17.73 7.01 -11.44
N ASN A 107 -16.91 6.20 -10.75
CA ASN A 107 -16.23 6.56 -9.52
C ASN A 107 -14.74 6.82 -9.73
N THR A 108 -14.11 7.47 -8.75
CA THR A 108 -12.65 7.50 -8.61
C THR A 108 -12.24 6.42 -7.62
N LEU A 109 -11.27 5.58 -7.98
CA LEU A 109 -10.68 4.55 -7.13
C LEU A 109 -9.20 4.84 -6.90
N HIS A 110 -8.76 4.75 -5.64
CA HIS A 110 -7.35 4.85 -5.23
C HIS A 110 -6.60 6.09 -5.73
N GLY A 111 -7.32 7.23 -5.84
CA GLY A 111 -6.74 8.50 -6.24
C GLY A 111 -6.73 8.77 -7.75
N GLY A 112 -7.38 7.91 -8.57
CA GLY A 112 -7.47 8.08 -10.02
C GLY A 112 -6.49 7.23 -10.81
N ALA A 113 -6.58 7.29 -12.15
CA ALA A 113 -5.80 6.46 -13.06
C ALA A 113 -4.27 6.66 -12.91
N ARG A 114 -3.85 7.83 -12.50
CA ARG A 114 -2.46 8.18 -12.19
C ARG A 114 -2.29 8.56 -10.73
N GLY A 115 -2.96 7.80 -9.82
CA GLY A 115 -2.78 7.92 -8.39
C GLY A 115 -1.38 7.52 -7.91
N PHE A 116 -1.15 7.57 -6.62
CA PHE A 116 0.16 7.36 -5.99
C PHE A 116 0.83 6.03 -6.33
N GLY A 117 0.03 4.98 -6.56
CA GLY A 117 0.52 3.66 -6.96
C GLY A 117 1.16 3.58 -8.35
N THR A 118 1.07 4.66 -9.15
CA THR A 118 1.70 4.75 -10.49
C THR A 118 2.75 5.85 -10.58
N GLN A 119 3.10 6.47 -9.45
CA GLN A 119 4.10 7.53 -9.41
C GLN A 119 5.50 6.99 -9.08
N LEU A 120 6.52 7.69 -9.56
CA LEU A 120 7.89 7.41 -9.15
C LEU A 120 8.21 8.20 -7.88
N TRP A 121 8.40 7.49 -6.79
CA TRP A 121 8.74 8.04 -5.49
C TRP A 121 10.25 8.22 -5.35
N GLN A 122 10.68 9.29 -4.69
CA GLN A 122 12.04 9.40 -4.21
C GLN A 122 12.20 8.52 -2.98
N ALA A 123 13.11 7.56 -3.02
CA ALA A 123 13.34 6.62 -1.93
C ALA A 123 14.80 6.68 -1.46
N GLU A 124 15.01 6.66 -0.14
CA GLU A 124 16.33 6.70 0.46
C GLU A 124 16.35 5.94 1.78
N PRO A 125 17.43 5.19 2.08
CA PRO A 125 17.68 4.67 3.41
C PRO A 125 17.79 5.83 4.41
N VAL A 126 17.20 5.64 5.60
CA VAL A 126 17.27 6.60 6.70
C VAL A 126 17.70 5.92 7.99
N PRO A 127 18.30 6.65 8.95
CA PRO A 127 18.65 6.08 10.24
C PRO A 127 17.44 5.43 10.90
N PRO A 128 17.59 4.22 11.49
CA PRO A 128 16.54 3.57 12.22
C PRO A 128 16.20 4.33 13.51
N ALA A 129 14.93 4.38 13.87
CA ALA A 129 14.46 4.87 15.16
C ALA A 129 14.59 3.77 16.23
N PRO A 130 14.44 4.10 17.54
CA PRO A 130 14.45 3.10 18.59
C PRO A 130 13.47 1.95 18.31
N GLY A 131 13.96 0.70 18.38
CA GLY A 131 13.20 -0.51 18.08
C GLY A 131 13.17 -0.91 16.59
N GLU A 132 13.67 -0.07 15.69
CA GLU A 132 13.86 -0.41 14.29
C GLU A 132 15.26 -0.97 14.03
N ALA A 133 15.38 -1.91 13.12
CA ALA A 133 16.65 -2.44 12.62
C ALA A 133 17.12 -1.68 11.38
N VAL A 134 16.19 -1.42 10.46
CA VAL A 134 16.42 -0.67 9.22
C VAL A 134 15.19 0.14 8.84
N ALA A 135 15.37 1.22 8.09
CA ALA A 135 14.26 2.04 7.61
C ALA A 135 14.54 2.66 6.23
N LEU A 136 13.51 2.67 5.38
CA LEU A 136 13.46 3.31 4.08
C LEU A 136 12.42 4.44 4.12
N ARG A 137 12.78 5.62 3.65
CA ARG A 137 11.85 6.75 3.47
C ARG A 137 11.54 6.93 2.00
N LEU A 138 10.25 7.01 1.68
CA LEU A 138 9.74 7.37 0.36
C LEU A 138 9.11 8.76 0.45
N ARG A 139 9.32 9.59 -0.57
CA ARG A 139 8.77 10.94 -0.68
C ARG A 139 8.12 11.14 -2.03
N TYR A 140 6.94 11.75 -2.02
CA TYR A 140 6.26 12.19 -3.22
C TYR A 140 5.60 13.56 -2.98
N THR A 141 5.68 14.44 -3.97
CA THR A 141 4.97 15.71 -3.97
C THR A 141 3.91 15.67 -5.07
N SER A 142 2.66 15.62 -4.66
CA SER A 142 1.50 15.64 -5.53
C SER A 142 1.08 17.09 -5.72
N ALA A 143 1.26 17.63 -6.94
CA ALA A 143 0.97 19.03 -7.25
C ALA A 143 -0.54 19.35 -7.10
N ALA A 144 -0.85 20.61 -6.86
CA ALA A 144 -2.23 21.08 -6.89
C ALA A 144 -2.89 20.77 -8.25
N GLY A 145 -4.08 20.18 -8.23
CA GLY A 145 -4.80 19.76 -9.44
C GLY A 145 -4.45 18.36 -9.95
N GLU A 146 -3.46 17.68 -9.39
CA GLU A 146 -3.17 16.29 -9.77
C GLU A 146 -4.39 15.40 -9.54
N GLN A 147 -4.83 14.67 -10.59
CA GLN A 147 -6.06 13.87 -10.61
C GLN A 147 -7.32 14.63 -10.19
N GLY A 148 -7.30 16.00 -10.20
CA GLY A 148 -8.40 16.87 -9.80
C GLY A 148 -8.40 17.26 -8.31
N PHE A 149 -7.48 16.80 -7.50
CA PHE A 149 -7.40 17.15 -6.08
C PHE A 149 -6.80 18.54 -5.87
N PRO A 150 -7.40 19.41 -5.00
CA PRO A 150 -6.85 20.71 -4.65
C PRO A 150 -5.61 20.60 -3.75
N GLY A 151 -4.86 21.69 -3.66
CA GLY A 151 -3.68 21.81 -2.81
C GLY A 151 -2.48 20.98 -3.27
N CYS A 152 -1.30 21.46 -3.01
CA CYS A 152 -0.05 20.70 -3.16
C CYS A 152 0.14 19.84 -1.91
N LEU A 153 0.22 18.51 -2.08
CA LEU A 153 0.36 17.56 -0.99
C LEU A 153 1.78 16.96 -1.01
N ARG A 154 2.55 17.16 0.05
CA ARG A 154 3.82 16.48 0.28
C ARG A 154 3.59 15.28 1.16
N VAL A 155 4.01 14.11 0.71
CA VAL A 155 3.82 12.84 1.43
C VAL A 155 5.15 12.19 1.70
N HIS A 156 5.35 11.77 2.93
CA HIS A 156 6.44 10.90 3.36
C HIS A 156 5.85 9.57 3.84
N VAL A 157 6.39 8.48 3.32
CA VAL A 157 6.06 7.14 3.80
C VAL A 157 7.35 6.48 4.28
N ARG A 158 7.30 5.92 5.48
CA ARG A 158 8.43 5.22 6.09
C ARG A 158 8.10 3.75 6.21
N TYR A 159 8.92 2.90 5.58
CA TYR A 159 8.95 1.47 5.80
C TYR A 159 10.06 1.14 6.77
N SER A 160 9.74 0.49 7.87
CA SER A 160 10.77 0.07 8.84
C SER A 160 10.55 -1.38 9.26
N LEU A 161 11.66 -2.10 9.41
CA LEU A 161 11.67 -3.44 9.98
C LEU A 161 12.18 -3.35 11.42
N GLY A 162 11.41 -3.89 12.35
CA GLY A 162 11.78 -3.97 13.75
C GLY A 162 12.75 -5.11 14.04
N THR A 163 13.39 -5.05 15.19
CA THR A 163 14.21 -6.15 15.73
C THR A 163 13.36 -7.32 16.20
N ASP A 164 12.05 -7.11 16.37
CA ASP A 164 11.02 -8.06 16.81
C ASP A 164 10.23 -8.72 15.67
N LEU A 165 10.77 -8.72 14.42
CA LEU A 165 10.13 -9.20 13.21
C LEU A 165 8.87 -8.40 12.81
N SER A 166 8.69 -7.19 13.31
CA SER A 166 7.61 -6.31 12.86
C SER A 166 8.00 -5.57 11.58
N TRP A 167 7.03 -5.36 10.71
CA TRP A 167 7.07 -4.37 9.64
C TRP A 167 6.08 -3.25 9.96
N ARG A 168 6.56 -2.02 9.93
CA ARG A 168 5.76 -0.83 10.19
C ARG A 168 5.76 0.09 8.99
N ILE A 169 4.59 0.64 8.68
CA ILE A 169 4.38 1.68 7.68
C ILE A 169 3.88 2.92 8.39
N THR A 170 4.60 4.03 8.26
CA THR A 170 4.20 5.33 8.82
C THR A 170 4.00 6.32 7.68
N TYR A 171 2.91 7.08 7.75
CA TYR A 171 2.56 8.11 6.78
C TYR A 171 2.60 9.47 7.45
N GLU A 172 3.22 10.44 6.78
CA GLU A 172 3.21 11.86 7.13
C GLU A 172 2.80 12.63 5.88
N ALA A 173 1.90 13.61 6.04
CA ALA A 173 1.44 14.41 4.92
C ALA A 173 1.26 15.87 5.34
N GLU A 174 1.70 16.78 4.48
CA GLU A 174 1.57 18.23 4.60
C GLU A 174 0.95 18.80 3.34
N THR A 175 0.09 19.81 3.49
CA THR A 175 -0.55 20.49 2.36
C THR A 175 -0.54 22.00 2.56
N ASP A 176 -0.53 22.72 1.43
CA ASP A 176 -0.63 24.19 1.41
C ASP A 176 -2.07 24.73 1.30
N ALA A 177 -3.05 23.84 1.09
CA ALA A 177 -4.46 24.16 1.04
C ALA A 177 -5.32 22.96 1.47
N PRO A 178 -6.58 23.16 1.90
CA PRO A 178 -7.50 22.08 2.20
C PRO A 178 -7.60 21.06 1.06
N THR A 179 -7.47 19.77 1.38
CA THR A 179 -7.58 18.66 0.41
C THR A 179 -8.06 17.39 1.11
N LEU A 180 -8.39 16.36 0.32
CA LEU A 180 -8.70 15.04 0.86
C LEU A 180 -7.44 14.17 0.91
N VAL A 181 -7.23 13.51 2.05
CA VAL A 181 -6.14 12.55 2.26
C VAL A 181 -6.66 11.32 2.97
N ASN A 182 -6.46 10.16 2.38
CA ASN A 182 -6.72 8.85 2.97
C ASN A 182 -5.73 7.86 2.35
N LEU A 183 -4.60 7.65 2.99
CA LEU A 183 -3.53 6.79 2.48
C LEU A 183 -3.64 5.38 3.05
N THR A 184 -3.30 4.38 2.23
CA THR A 184 -3.15 3.00 2.68
C THR A 184 -2.09 2.27 1.86
N HIS A 185 -1.65 1.13 2.37
CA HIS A 185 -0.82 0.17 1.65
C HIS A 185 -1.70 -1.00 1.17
N HIS A 186 -1.51 -1.45 -0.07
CA HIS A 186 -2.41 -2.38 -0.72
C HIS A 186 -1.76 -3.75 -0.97
N ASP A 187 -1.20 -4.34 0.08
CA ASP A 187 -0.63 -5.69 -0.03
C ASP A 187 -1.71 -6.76 -0.15
N TYR A 188 -1.36 -7.83 -0.84
CA TYR A 188 -2.13 -9.06 -0.91
C TYR A 188 -1.33 -10.17 -0.25
N PHE A 189 -1.76 -10.60 0.93
CA PHE A 189 -1.05 -11.59 1.72
C PHE A 189 -1.46 -13.02 1.39
N ASN A 190 -0.47 -13.91 1.29
CA ASN A 190 -0.63 -15.35 1.36
C ASN A 190 0.35 -15.91 2.40
N LEU A 191 -0.11 -16.07 3.63
CA LEU A 191 0.72 -16.52 4.75
C LEU A 191 1.24 -17.96 4.60
N ALA A 192 0.65 -18.75 3.68
CA ALA A 192 1.17 -20.07 3.33
C ALA A 192 2.44 -19.98 2.45
N GLY A 193 2.73 -18.81 1.87
CA GLY A 193 3.87 -18.55 0.99
C GLY A 193 3.77 -19.23 -0.39
N GLN A 194 2.72 -20.00 -0.64
CA GLN A 194 2.46 -20.67 -1.91
C GLN A 194 1.01 -21.16 -2.02
N GLY A 195 0.55 -21.45 -3.22
CA GLY A 195 -0.80 -21.96 -3.48
C GLY A 195 -1.89 -20.93 -3.20
N SER A 196 -3.08 -21.41 -2.82
CA SER A 196 -4.27 -20.57 -2.59
C SER A 196 -4.31 -20.02 -1.16
N ALA A 197 -4.77 -18.77 -1.02
CA ALA A 197 -5.06 -18.15 0.27
C ALA A 197 -6.42 -18.56 0.86
N LEU A 198 -7.26 -19.32 0.13
CA LEU A 198 -8.60 -19.69 0.57
C LEU A 198 -8.62 -20.63 1.80
N GLY A 199 -7.50 -21.24 2.14
CA GLY A 199 -7.37 -22.07 3.36
C GLY A 199 -6.93 -21.28 4.60
N HIS A 200 -6.81 -19.96 4.53
CA HIS A 200 -6.53 -19.14 5.71
C HIS A 200 -7.74 -19.08 6.62
N GLU A 201 -7.52 -19.17 7.91
CA GLU A 201 -8.54 -18.86 8.91
C GLU A 201 -8.53 -17.36 9.21
N LEU A 202 -9.70 -16.72 9.16
CA LEU A 202 -9.88 -15.31 9.43
C LEU A 202 -10.74 -15.13 10.69
N CYS A 203 -10.27 -14.29 11.61
CA CYS A 203 -11.05 -13.85 12.76
C CYS A 203 -11.04 -12.31 12.82
N ILE A 204 -12.23 -11.72 12.79
CA ILE A 204 -12.42 -10.26 12.91
C ILE A 204 -13.39 -9.99 14.05
N PRO A 205 -12.95 -9.49 15.21
CA PRO A 205 -13.83 -9.21 16.36
C PRO A 205 -14.64 -7.92 16.15
N ALA A 206 -15.39 -7.85 15.04
CA ALA A 206 -16.26 -6.75 14.67
C ALA A 206 -17.71 -7.22 14.54
N SER A 207 -18.65 -6.51 15.16
CA SER A 207 -20.09 -6.79 15.07
C SER A 207 -20.75 -6.22 13.82
N ARG A 208 -20.06 -5.30 13.13
CA ARG A 208 -20.58 -4.59 11.95
C ARG A 208 -19.56 -4.56 10.82
N TYR A 209 -20.08 -4.45 9.61
CA TYR A 209 -19.29 -4.22 8.40
C TYR A 209 -19.89 -3.07 7.57
N SER A 210 -19.10 -2.48 6.70
CA SER A 210 -19.59 -1.47 5.75
C SER A 210 -20.28 -2.17 4.58
N GLU A 211 -21.62 -2.17 4.60
CA GLU A 211 -22.41 -2.65 3.47
C GLU A 211 -22.24 -1.71 2.27
N VAL A 212 -22.02 -2.28 1.10
CA VAL A 212 -21.82 -1.51 -0.14
C VAL A 212 -22.93 -1.76 -1.14
N GLY A 213 -23.24 -0.73 -1.94
CA GLY A 213 -24.19 -0.81 -3.05
C GLY A 213 -23.55 -1.31 -4.35
N PRO A 214 -24.34 -1.29 -5.45
CA PRO A 214 -23.85 -1.50 -6.80
C PRO A 214 -22.75 -0.51 -7.11
N GLY A 215 -21.60 -0.73 -7.46
CA GLY A 215 -20.46 0.19 -7.63
C GLY A 215 -19.61 0.33 -6.38
N LEU A 216 -19.85 -0.52 -5.36
CA LEU A 216 -19.02 -0.67 -4.18
C LEU A 216 -18.81 0.61 -3.35
N ILE A 217 -19.81 1.49 -3.37
CA ILE A 217 -19.88 2.67 -2.50
C ILE A 217 -20.53 2.29 -1.18
N PRO A 218 -19.93 2.62 -0.02
CA PRO A 218 -20.51 2.36 1.29
C PRO A 218 -21.88 3.02 1.44
N LEU A 219 -22.87 2.25 1.95
CA LEU A 219 -24.25 2.70 2.19
C LEU A 219 -24.51 2.91 3.67
N ARG A 220 -24.12 1.93 4.49
CA ARG A 220 -24.35 1.93 5.94
C ARG A 220 -23.46 0.90 6.64
N HIS A 221 -23.42 0.95 7.96
CA HIS A 221 -22.87 -0.13 8.79
C HIS A 221 -24.00 -1.13 9.10
N ALA A 222 -23.85 -2.38 8.63
CA ALA A 222 -24.78 -3.48 8.86
C ALA A 222 -24.20 -4.47 9.87
N GLU A 223 -25.09 -5.17 10.61
CA GLU A 223 -24.69 -6.23 11.54
C GLU A 223 -24.12 -7.43 10.77
N VAL A 224 -23.06 -8.05 11.28
CA VAL A 224 -22.46 -9.25 10.66
C VAL A 224 -23.24 -10.53 10.98
N ALA A 225 -23.98 -10.54 12.10
CA ALA A 225 -24.68 -11.73 12.56
C ALA A 225 -25.63 -12.32 11.50
N GLY A 226 -25.48 -13.62 11.21
CA GLY A 226 -26.29 -14.32 10.21
C GLY A 226 -25.95 -13.98 8.75
N THR A 227 -24.83 -13.35 8.50
CA THR A 227 -24.33 -13.03 7.15
C THR A 227 -23.01 -13.76 6.84
N PRO A 228 -22.60 -13.86 5.57
CA PRO A 228 -21.30 -14.41 5.20
C PRO A 228 -20.10 -13.57 5.71
N PHE A 229 -20.33 -12.38 6.27
CA PHE A 229 -19.31 -11.48 6.81
C PHE A 229 -19.11 -11.65 8.32
N ASP A 230 -19.69 -12.67 8.96
CA ASP A 230 -19.53 -12.92 10.39
C ASP A 230 -18.26 -13.72 10.68
N PHE A 231 -17.16 -13.01 10.81
CA PHE A 231 -15.84 -13.56 11.16
C PHE A 231 -15.49 -13.37 12.64
N ARG A 232 -16.47 -13.22 13.52
CA ARG A 232 -16.22 -13.10 14.98
C ARG A 232 -15.64 -14.36 15.59
N THR A 233 -15.88 -15.51 14.95
CA THR A 233 -15.20 -16.78 15.23
C THR A 233 -14.33 -17.12 14.01
N ALA A 234 -13.12 -17.66 14.26
CA ALA A 234 -12.20 -18.04 13.21
C ALA A 234 -12.84 -19.04 12.23
N GLN A 235 -12.78 -18.76 10.96
CA GLN A 235 -13.29 -19.61 9.86
C GLN A 235 -12.53 -19.29 8.56
N PRO A 236 -12.45 -20.25 7.61
CA PRO A 236 -11.91 -20.02 6.27
C PRO A 236 -12.68 -18.95 5.48
#